data_47695eabb6802b7dcbfce297b40f816c
#
_entry.id   47695eabb6802b7dcbfce297b40f816c
#
_cell.length_a   1.000
_cell.length_b   1.000
_cell.length_c   1.000
_cell.angle_alpha   90.00
_cell.angle_beta   90.00
_cell.angle_gamma   90.00
#
_symmetry.space_group_name_H-M   'P 1'
#
loop_
_entity.id
_entity.type
_entity.pdbx_description
1 polymer ?
#
loop_
_entity_poly.entity_id
_entity_poly.type
_entity_poly.pdbx_seq_one_letter_code
_entity_poly.pdbx_strand_id
1 'polypeptide(L)'
;MSAILSADDLNDFISPGVACIKPVETLPQQQPEETVNPYEVTTEEKVKAENAPPAQISLTDCLACSGCVTSAEAVLVSLQSHSEVLDTLDKYGELQVPWTSQNDGAAGGAGEDEEGRIFVATVSPQSRASLAATYGVSEREAGHMVNQLLSGPLGLRAGGKHGSGFTWVLDTNAMREACLVAAADEVERSVTNPPEGQKKPILNSTCPGWVCYAEKTHPHILPHLSQLKSPQALSGTIIKSVLAKKYGVSPEKVWHLAVMPCFDKKLEASRAELTSHTWHGQDSEAVRDVDCVITARELLMLAESRNISFPCLPKTPLGKAFTPPFPDAQINNYLFGRSRGQKRKRASPSSVDESAIGTSGGYLYHVLRTKQAQHPGSAIKVHRGRNADVADYSVVSSSGEELFRAARYYGFRNIQNLVRRLKPAKQSRMPGASRKPMGSTRKPGAAAGEQDYAYVEVMACPGGCTNGGGQIKVGDVATLRQVGGTGIENGGDQEVLPAQKEWLARVDEAYWSAESEDLDEDGDAEMHESEPADGLVDGIDRRKVHGLFKHWVSITGVELEKLLYTTFRAVESDVGKNKSSGGDVERVAGLAVQVGGGW
;
A
#
# COMPACT_ATOMS: atom_id res chain seq x y z
N MET A 1 29.84 22.09 -22.81
CA MET A 1 30.51 21.85 -21.52
C MET A 1 30.04 20.49 -21.04
N SER A 2 30.89 19.46 -21.17
CA SER A 2 30.63 18.11 -20.68
C SER A 2 30.85 18.10 -19.17
N ALA A 3 29.80 17.83 -18.41
CA ALA A 3 29.93 17.57 -16.99
C ALA A 3 30.65 16.24 -16.84
N ILE A 4 31.86 16.26 -16.27
CA ILE A 4 32.60 15.03 -15.91
C ILE A 4 31.89 14.47 -14.68
N LEU A 5 31.10 13.43 -14.88
CA LEU A 5 30.47 12.65 -13.80
C LEU A 5 31.58 11.86 -13.10
N SER A 6 31.62 11.86 -11.77
CA SER A 6 32.53 11.02 -11.01
C SER A 6 32.17 9.54 -11.17
N ALA A 7 33.13 8.62 -10.94
CA ALA A 7 32.86 7.18 -11.00
C ALA A 7 31.77 6.74 -10.01
N ASP A 8 31.59 7.48 -8.90
CA ASP A 8 30.53 7.26 -7.92
C ASP A 8 29.16 7.76 -8.42
N ASP A 9 29.13 8.81 -9.25
CA ASP A 9 27.90 9.30 -9.87
C ASP A 9 27.45 8.38 -11.01
N LEU A 10 28.39 7.66 -11.65
CA LEU A 10 28.07 6.62 -12.63
C LEU A 10 27.45 5.37 -11.99
N ASN A 11 27.84 5.03 -10.76
CA ASN A 11 27.22 3.94 -10.00
C ASN A 11 25.79 4.27 -9.52
N ASP A 12 25.45 5.57 -9.43
CA ASP A 12 24.06 6.00 -9.17
C ASP A 12 23.17 5.93 -10.43
N PHE A 13 23.76 5.85 -11.63
CA PHE A 13 23.08 5.43 -12.84
C PHE A 13 23.15 3.92 -12.90
N ILE A 14 22.13 3.25 -12.40
CA ILE A 14 21.98 1.80 -12.56
C ILE A 14 22.01 1.52 -14.06
N SER A 15 23.18 1.09 -14.52
CA SER A 15 23.26 0.42 -15.81
C SER A 15 22.38 -0.83 -15.67
N PRO A 16 21.33 -1.03 -16.48
CA PRO A 16 20.42 -2.17 -16.34
C PRO A 16 21.11 -3.54 -16.31
N GLY A 17 22.40 -3.58 -16.65
CA GLY A 17 23.19 -4.80 -16.71
C GLY A 17 24.00 -5.16 -15.45
N VAL A 18 24.15 -4.27 -14.47
CA VAL A 18 25.14 -4.50 -13.39
C VAL A 18 24.53 -4.66 -12.00
N ALA A 19 23.37 -4.07 -11.74
CA ALA A 19 22.73 -4.08 -10.42
C ALA A 19 21.53 -5.02 -10.29
N CYS A 20 21.06 -5.57 -11.39
CA CYS A 20 19.95 -6.52 -11.43
C CYS A 20 20.52 -7.90 -11.73
N ILE A 21 20.57 -8.78 -10.75
CA ILE A 21 20.65 -10.21 -11.03
C ILE A 21 19.29 -10.56 -11.61
N LYS A 22 19.20 -10.55 -12.94
CA LYS A 22 18.01 -11.04 -13.62
C LYS A 22 17.91 -12.54 -13.34
N PRO A 23 16.91 -13.02 -12.60
CA PRO A 23 16.74 -14.47 -12.44
C PRO A 23 16.40 -15.15 -13.77
N VAL A 24 16.05 -14.36 -14.79
CA VAL A 24 15.62 -14.84 -16.12
C VAL A 24 16.79 -15.18 -17.05
N GLU A 25 18.00 -14.68 -16.82
CA GLU A 25 19.13 -14.98 -17.69
C GLU A 25 19.81 -16.33 -17.40
N THR A 26 19.38 -17.03 -16.35
CA THR A 26 19.88 -18.38 -16.04
C THR A 26 18.98 -19.50 -16.53
N LEU A 27 17.88 -19.19 -17.20
CA LEU A 27 17.17 -20.21 -17.97
C LEU A 27 18.07 -20.60 -19.16
N PRO A 28 18.40 -21.88 -19.32
CA PRO A 28 19.18 -22.32 -20.45
C PRO A 28 18.45 -21.88 -21.73
N GLN A 29 19.09 -21.05 -22.54
CA GLN A 29 18.64 -20.84 -23.91
C GLN A 29 18.60 -22.22 -24.53
N GLN A 30 17.41 -22.72 -24.84
CA GLN A 30 17.26 -23.84 -25.71
C GLN A 30 17.91 -23.41 -27.03
N GLN A 31 19.04 -24.01 -27.32
CA GLN A 31 19.64 -23.90 -28.65
C GLN A 31 18.57 -24.36 -29.63
N PRO A 32 18.34 -23.63 -30.72
CA PRO A 32 17.44 -24.11 -31.76
C PRO A 32 18.02 -25.41 -32.29
N GLU A 33 17.40 -26.54 -31.99
CA GLU A 33 17.66 -27.77 -32.69
C GLU A 33 17.26 -27.58 -34.14
N GLU A 34 18.24 -27.60 -35.02
CA GLU A 34 18.03 -27.65 -36.46
C GLU A 34 17.27 -28.93 -36.80
N THR A 35 16.35 -28.78 -37.74
CA THR A 35 15.56 -29.80 -38.43
C THR A 35 14.17 -30.03 -37.90
N VAL A 36 13.28 -29.10 -38.20
CA VAL A 36 11.85 -29.35 -38.17
C VAL A 36 11.41 -29.81 -39.56
N ASN A 37 10.87 -31.00 -39.60
CA ASN A 37 10.23 -31.56 -40.76
C ASN A 37 8.96 -30.72 -41.12
N PRO A 38 8.76 -30.19 -42.35
CA PRO A 38 7.71 -29.23 -42.64
C PRO A 38 6.26 -29.78 -42.60
N TYR A 39 6.08 -31.02 -42.16
CA TYR A 39 4.76 -31.67 -42.07
C TYR A 39 4.36 -32.13 -40.66
N GLU A 40 5.12 -31.75 -39.62
CA GLU A 40 4.73 -32.08 -38.27
C GLU A 40 3.98 -30.91 -37.65
N VAL A 41 2.65 -31.05 -37.60
CA VAL A 41 1.77 -30.13 -36.89
C VAL A 41 2.01 -30.36 -35.39
N THR A 42 2.86 -29.53 -34.79
CA THR A 42 3.01 -29.48 -33.35
C THR A 42 1.71 -28.99 -32.74
N THR A 43 1.00 -29.89 -32.11
CA THR A 43 -0.16 -29.58 -31.29
C THR A 43 0.30 -28.84 -30.02
N GLU A 44 0.58 -27.55 -30.14
CA GLU A 44 0.81 -26.63 -28.99
C GLU A 44 -0.45 -26.41 -28.14
N GLU A 45 -1.58 -26.96 -28.54
CA GLU A 45 -2.87 -26.82 -27.83
C GLU A 45 -3.09 -27.80 -26.66
N LYS A 46 -2.09 -28.61 -26.30
CA LYS A 46 -2.16 -29.51 -25.14
C LYS A 46 -1.10 -29.27 -24.09
N VAL A 47 -0.78 -28.03 -23.78
CA VAL A 47 -0.22 -27.74 -22.47
C VAL A 47 -1.39 -27.73 -21.51
N LYS A 48 -1.60 -28.89 -20.89
CA LYS A 48 -2.58 -29.06 -19.80
C LYS A 48 -2.31 -27.99 -18.75
N ALA A 49 -3.36 -27.36 -18.29
CA ALA A 49 -3.36 -26.36 -17.22
C ALA A 49 -2.75 -26.86 -15.90
N GLU A 50 -2.40 -28.14 -15.81
CA GLU A 50 -1.74 -28.77 -14.64
C GLU A 50 -0.26 -28.42 -14.46
N ASN A 51 0.39 -27.79 -15.46
CA ASN A 51 1.78 -27.36 -15.39
C ASN A 51 1.98 -25.90 -15.81
N ALA A 52 0.98 -25.04 -15.59
CA ALA A 52 1.22 -23.59 -15.73
C ALA A 52 2.30 -23.19 -14.74
N PRO A 53 3.44 -22.63 -15.18
CA PRO A 53 4.45 -22.16 -14.25
C PRO A 53 3.80 -21.11 -13.35
N PRO A 54 4.15 -21.08 -12.04
CA PRO A 54 3.62 -20.08 -11.13
C PRO A 54 3.80 -18.70 -11.76
N ALA A 55 2.77 -17.85 -11.65
CA ALA A 55 2.72 -16.55 -12.28
C ALA A 55 4.02 -15.78 -12.04
N GLN A 56 4.90 -15.75 -13.04
CA GLN A 56 6.18 -15.06 -12.94
C GLN A 56 5.89 -13.56 -13.04
N ILE A 57 6.24 -12.83 -11.98
CA ILE A 57 6.18 -11.38 -12.01
C ILE A 57 7.27 -10.92 -12.98
N SER A 58 6.85 -10.41 -14.12
CA SER A 58 7.76 -9.77 -15.05
C SER A 58 8.38 -8.54 -14.36
N LEU A 59 9.69 -8.33 -14.49
CA LEU A 59 10.36 -7.12 -14.03
C LEU A 59 9.73 -5.83 -14.61
N THR A 60 9.02 -5.94 -15.74
CA THR A 60 8.25 -4.85 -16.34
C THR A 60 6.98 -4.53 -15.56
N ASP A 61 6.47 -5.45 -14.74
CA ASP A 61 5.29 -5.26 -13.91
C ASP A 61 5.62 -4.62 -12.55
N CYS A 62 6.88 -4.65 -12.14
CA CYS A 62 7.39 -3.96 -10.98
C CYS A 62 7.87 -2.55 -11.38
N LEU A 63 6.94 -1.61 -11.49
CA LEU A 63 7.24 -0.21 -11.86
C LEU A 63 8.07 0.51 -10.81
N ALA A 64 7.99 0.10 -9.57
CA ALA A 64 8.59 0.79 -8.45
C ALA A 64 10.08 0.50 -8.29
N CYS A 65 10.52 -0.71 -8.63
CA CYS A 65 11.81 -1.19 -8.17
C CYS A 65 12.51 -2.11 -9.18
N SER A 66 12.45 -1.78 -10.46
CA SER A 66 12.96 -2.61 -11.56
C SER A 66 14.42 -3.08 -11.46
N GLY A 67 15.11 -2.77 -10.38
CA GLY A 67 16.49 -3.18 -10.11
C GLY A 67 16.78 -3.73 -8.71
N CYS A 68 15.78 -3.77 -7.80
CA CYS A 68 16.04 -4.06 -6.40
C CYS A 68 15.43 -5.36 -5.87
N VAL A 69 14.61 -6.07 -6.66
CA VAL A 69 14.01 -7.34 -6.24
C VAL A 69 15.07 -8.43 -6.33
N THR A 70 15.46 -8.98 -5.18
CA THR A 70 16.34 -10.14 -5.11
C THR A 70 15.57 -11.41 -5.45
N SER A 71 16.27 -12.51 -5.75
CA SER A 71 15.66 -13.82 -5.97
C SER A 71 14.80 -14.28 -4.77
N ALA A 72 15.24 -14.01 -3.54
CA ALA A 72 14.50 -14.31 -2.33
C ALA A 72 13.18 -13.50 -2.24
N GLU A 73 13.20 -12.23 -2.60
CA GLU A 73 12.00 -11.40 -2.63
C GLU A 73 11.04 -11.82 -3.73
N ALA A 74 11.54 -12.26 -4.89
CA ALA A 74 10.71 -12.83 -5.95
C ALA A 74 9.98 -14.10 -5.47
N VAL A 75 10.64 -14.96 -4.69
CA VAL A 75 10.01 -16.12 -4.05
C VAL A 75 8.95 -15.67 -3.04
N LEU A 76 9.25 -14.72 -2.16
CA LEU A 76 8.28 -14.21 -1.18
C LEU A 76 7.04 -13.61 -1.85
N VAL A 77 7.21 -12.97 -2.99
CA VAL A 77 6.10 -12.42 -3.78
C VAL A 77 5.29 -13.54 -4.44
N SER A 78 5.92 -14.59 -4.94
CA SER A 78 5.24 -15.72 -5.58
C SER A 78 4.46 -16.58 -4.61
N LEU A 79 4.92 -16.72 -3.36
CA LEU A 79 4.21 -17.43 -2.30
C LEU A 79 2.91 -16.74 -1.89
N GLN A 80 2.82 -15.44 -1.99
CA GLN A 80 1.60 -14.68 -1.73
C GLN A 80 0.79 -14.56 -3.03
N SER A 81 -0.14 -15.46 -3.26
CA SER A 81 -0.93 -15.51 -4.48
C SER A 81 -2.40 -15.85 -4.19
N HIS A 82 -3.25 -15.77 -5.20
CA HIS A 82 -4.63 -16.22 -5.10
C HIS A 82 -4.74 -17.71 -4.75
N SER A 83 -3.76 -18.55 -5.15
CA SER A 83 -3.71 -19.97 -4.80
C SER A 83 -3.53 -20.16 -3.29
N GLU A 84 -2.62 -19.40 -2.65
CA GLU A 84 -2.43 -19.43 -1.20
C GLU A 84 -3.72 -19.08 -0.44
N VAL A 85 -4.51 -18.13 -0.96
CA VAL A 85 -5.82 -17.79 -0.38
C VAL A 85 -6.76 -19.00 -0.43
N LEU A 86 -6.83 -19.67 -1.59
CA LEU A 86 -7.70 -20.84 -1.77
C LEU A 86 -7.24 -22.01 -0.93
N ASP A 87 -5.95 -22.30 -0.92
CA ASP A 87 -5.36 -23.40 -0.13
C ASP A 87 -5.63 -23.20 1.35
N THR A 88 -5.52 -21.96 1.84
CA THR A 88 -5.80 -21.65 3.24
C THR A 88 -7.28 -21.79 3.57
N LEU A 89 -8.19 -21.32 2.72
CA LEU A 89 -9.64 -21.47 2.91
C LEU A 89 -10.09 -22.94 2.83
N ASP A 90 -9.40 -23.77 2.04
CA ASP A 90 -9.68 -25.19 1.91
C ASP A 90 -9.03 -26.02 3.02
N LYS A 91 -7.96 -25.52 3.64
CA LYS A 91 -7.29 -26.17 4.76
C LYS A 91 -8.00 -25.93 6.08
N TYR A 92 -8.50 -24.72 6.31
CA TYR A 92 -9.07 -24.31 7.59
C TYR A 92 -10.54 -23.93 7.45
N GLY A 93 -11.38 -24.46 8.34
CA GLY A 93 -12.75 -23.97 8.51
C GLY A 93 -12.79 -22.57 9.09
N GLU A 94 -13.87 -21.84 8.83
CA GLU A 94 -14.12 -20.56 9.49
C GLU A 94 -14.44 -20.79 10.96
N LEU A 95 -13.66 -20.20 11.85
CA LEU A 95 -13.90 -20.26 13.29
C LEU A 95 -15.17 -19.47 13.62
N GLN A 96 -16.18 -20.20 14.15
CA GLN A 96 -17.41 -19.59 14.60
C GLN A 96 -17.17 -18.93 15.96
N VAL A 97 -17.11 -17.59 15.95
CA VAL A 97 -16.97 -16.83 17.18
C VAL A 97 -18.36 -16.44 17.66
N PRO A 98 -18.69 -16.61 18.94
CA PRO A 98 -20.01 -16.27 19.44
C PRO A 98 -20.30 -14.76 19.28
N TRP A 99 -21.18 -14.45 18.36
CA TRP A 99 -21.49 -13.07 17.93
C TRP A 99 -22.21 -12.24 18.98
N THR A 100 -22.97 -12.86 19.83
CA THR A 100 -23.79 -12.20 20.84
C THR A 100 -24.26 -13.20 21.87
N SER A 101 -23.64 -13.32 22.97
CA SER A 101 -24.43 -13.42 24.19
C SER A 101 -24.22 -12.09 24.91
N GLN A 102 -25.22 -11.20 24.81
CA GLN A 102 -25.48 -10.18 25.81
C GLN A 102 -25.92 -10.86 27.13
N ASN A 103 -25.28 -11.91 27.52
CA ASN A 103 -25.46 -12.56 28.81
C ASN A 103 -24.11 -12.93 29.36
N ASP A 104 -23.67 -12.10 30.25
CA ASP A 104 -22.90 -12.35 31.45
C ASP A 104 -22.08 -13.66 31.54
N GLY A 105 -20.76 -13.51 31.44
CA GLY A 105 -19.86 -14.27 32.29
C GLY A 105 -19.43 -15.65 31.86
N ALA A 106 -19.65 -16.08 30.63
CA ALA A 106 -18.98 -17.24 30.09
C ALA A 106 -18.18 -16.81 28.84
N ALA A 107 -16.91 -16.49 29.02
CA ALA A 107 -15.92 -16.66 27.99
C ALA A 107 -15.90 -18.18 27.68
N GLY A 108 -16.78 -18.61 26.79
CA GLY A 108 -16.65 -19.89 26.11
C GLY A 108 -15.40 -19.75 25.25
N GLY A 109 -14.25 -20.11 25.81
CA GLY A 109 -13.03 -20.24 25.05
C GLY A 109 -13.32 -21.11 23.85
N ALA A 110 -13.01 -20.66 22.66
CA ALA A 110 -12.91 -21.53 21.50
C ALA A 110 -12.04 -22.70 21.96
N GLY A 111 -12.57 -23.92 21.90
CA GLY A 111 -11.84 -25.09 22.37
C GLY A 111 -10.48 -25.10 21.67
N GLU A 112 -9.42 -25.36 22.41
CA GLU A 112 -8.02 -25.34 21.91
C GLU A 112 -7.82 -26.33 20.74
N ASP A 113 -8.76 -27.20 20.50
CA ASP A 113 -8.72 -28.30 19.53
C ASP A 113 -9.37 -28.02 18.16
N GLU A 114 -10.02 -26.87 17.94
CA GLU A 114 -10.59 -26.55 16.63
C GLU A 114 -9.54 -25.95 15.69
N GLU A 115 -9.22 -26.67 14.60
CA GLU A 115 -8.33 -26.22 13.50
C GLU A 115 -8.89 -25.02 12.68
N GLY A 116 -9.87 -24.29 13.19
CA GLY A 116 -10.51 -23.15 12.52
C GLY A 116 -9.67 -21.87 12.56
N ARG A 117 -9.96 -20.96 11.60
CA ARG A 117 -9.39 -19.62 11.56
C ARG A 117 -10.46 -18.54 11.41
N ILE A 118 -10.18 -17.35 11.93
CA ILE A 118 -10.97 -16.15 11.68
C ILE A 118 -10.37 -15.49 10.44
N PHE A 119 -11.14 -15.40 9.36
CA PHE A 119 -10.70 -14.78 8.11
C PHE A 119 -11.11 -13.33 8.04
N VAL A 120 -10.16 -12.43 7.84
CA VAL A 120 -10.40 -10.99 7.70
C VAL A 120 -9.71 -10.49 6.43
N ALA A 121 -10.36 -9.60 5.70
CA ALA A 121 -9.77 -8.96 4.52
C ALA A 121 -9.76 -7.45 4.65
N THR A 122 -8.75 -6.82 4.05
CA THR A 122 -8.70 -5.36 3.83
C THR A 122 -8.54 -5.07 2.35
N VAL A 123 -9.26 -4.07 1.86
CA VAL A 123 -9.28 -3.73 0.43
C VAL A 123 -8.92 -2.26 0.24
N SER A 124 -7.96 -2.00 -0.63
CA SER A 124 -7.55 -0.63 -0.92
C SER A 124 -8.51 0.06 -1.89
N PRO A 125 -8.75 1.38 -1.73
CA PRO A 125 -9.60 2.13 -2.64
C PRO A 125 -9.04 2.16 -4.07
N GLN A 126 -7.72 2.11 -4.24
CA GLN A 126 -7.09 2.04 -5.55
C GLN A 126 -7.45 0.74 -6.28
N SER A 127 -7.47 -0.39 -5.57
CA SER A 127 -7.87 -1.67 -6.16
C SER A 127 -9.35 -1.68 -6.55
N ARG A 128 -10.23 -1.10 -5.72
CA ARG A 128 -11.65 -0.94 -6.07
C ARG A 128 -11.85 -0.02 -7.27
N ALA A 129 -11.12 1.10 -7.35
CA ALA A 129 -11.16 2.01 -8.49
C ALA A 129 -10.70 1.33 -9.80
N SER A 130 -9.68 0.47 -9.74
CA SER A 130 -9.24 -0.31 -10.89
C SER A 130 -10.33 -1.29 -11.38
N LEU A 131 -11.01 -1.97 -10.46
CA LEU A 131 -12.14 -2.85 -10.78
C LEU A 131 -13.34 -2.06 -11.32
N ALA A 132 -13.65 -0.92 -10.71
CA ALA A 132 -14.72 -0.03 -11.15
C ALA A 132 -14.52 0.45 -12.59
N ALA A 133 -13.33 0.95 -12.91
CA ALA A 133 -12.97 1.36 -14.26
C ALA A 133 -13.01 0.18 -15.26
N THR A 134 -12.62 -1.02 -14.83
CA THR A 134 -12.61 -2.22 -15.68
C THR A 134 -14.02 -2.63 -16.09
N TYR A 135 -14.97 -2.62 -15.17
CA TYR A 135 -16.34 -3.09 -15.43
C TYR A 135 -17.35 -1.96 -15.66
N GLY A 136 -16.90 -0.71 -15.66
CA GLY A 136 -17.79 0.44 -15.89
C GLY A 136 -18.86 0.59 -14.81
N VAL A 137 -18.50 0.29 -13.57
CA VAL A 137 -19.34 0.44 -12.38
C VAL A 137 -18.78 1.54 -11.49
N SER A 138 -19.58 2.02 -10.53
CA SER A 138 -19.06 2.96 -9.54
C SER A 138 -18.07 2.29 -8.57
N GLU A 139 -17.22 3.06 -7.91
CA GLU A 139 -16.28 2.53 -6.91
C GLU A 139 -17.02 1.84 -5.75
N ARG A 140 -18.17 2.39 -5.36
CA ARG A 140 -19.05 1.82 -4.33
C ARG A 140 -19.63 0.46 -4.75
N GLU A 141 -20.14 0.36 -5.99
CA GLU A 141 -20.60 -0.92 -6.54
C GLU A 141 -19.47 -1.95 -6.63
N ALA A 142 -18.28 -1.54 -7.10
CA ALA A 142 -17.10 -2.40 -7.09
C ALA A 142 -16.75 -2.88 -5.68
N GLY A 143 -16.87 -2.01 -4.68
CA GLY A 143 -16.72 -2.37 -3.27
C GLY A 143 -17.73 -3.41 -2.81
N HIS A 144 -19.01 -3.26 -3.19
CA HIS A 144 -20.02 -4.26 -2.89
C HIS A 144 -19.74 -5.60 -3.58
N MET A 145 -19.34 -5.60 -4.85
CA MET A 145 -18.98 -6.83 -5.58
C MET A 145 -17.79 -7.54 -4.91
N VAL A 146 -16.78 -6.81 -4.44
CA VAL A 146 -15.66 -7.39 -3.68
C VAL A 146 -16.14 -8.00 -2.37
N ASN A 147 -17.02 -7.32 -1.64
CA ASN A 147 -17.61 -7.85 -0.40
C ASN A 147 -18.45 -9.10 -0.69
N GLN A 148 -19.23 -9.11 -1.78
CA GLN A 148 -19.99 -10.28 -2.22
C GLN A 148 -19.07 -11.45 -2.58
N LEU A 149 -17.93 -11.19 -3.25
CA LEU A 149 -16.95 -12.22 -3.55
C LEU A 149 -16.37 -12.83 -2.27
N LEU A 150 -15.87 -11.99 -1.37
CA LEU A 150 -15.09 -12.44 -0.21
C LEU A 150 -15.97 -13.03 0.91
N SER A 151 -17.13 -12.42 1.18
CA SER A 151 -17.99 -12.76 2.33
C SER A 151 -19.38 -13.26 1.95
N GLY A 152 -19.81 -13.01 0.71
CA GLY A 152 -21.18 -13.32 0.28
C GLY A 152 -21.45 -14.79 -0.02
N PRO A 153 -22.72 -15.18 -0.03
CA PRO A 153 -23.13 -16.56 -0.27
C PRO A 153 -22.89 -17.04 -1.72
N LEU A 154 -22.78 -16.11 -2.67
CA LEU A 154 -22.48 -16.39 -4.08
C LEU A 154 -20.98 -16.25 -4.40
N GLY A 155 -20.18 -15.90 -3.41
CA GLY A 155 -18.74 -15.74 -3.50
C GLY A 155 -17.98 -17.00 -3.07
N LEU A 156 -16.85 -16.79 -2.41
CA LEU A 156 -15.95 -17.87 -1.97
C LEU A 156 -16.65 -18.90 -1.07
N ARG A 157 -17.68 -18.49 -0.32
CA ARG A 157 -18.50 -19.39 0.53
C ARG A 157 -19.30 -20.42 -0.27
N ALA A 158 -19.60 -20.16 -1.54
CA ALA A 158 -20.35 -21.10 -2.38
C ALA A 158 -19.54 -22.33 -2.77
N GLY A 159 -18.22 -22.31 -2.59
CA GLY A 159 -17.31 -23.38 -2.98
C GLY A 159 -16.28 -23.71 -1.90
N GLY A 160 -15.33 -24.56 -2.26
CA GLY A 160 -14.28 -24.98 -1.36
C GLY A 160 -14.69 -26.09 -0.39
N LYS A 161 -13.71 -26.62 0.34
CA LYS A 161 -13.86 -27.78 1.21
C LYS A 161 -14.76 -27.50 2.43
N HIS A 162 -14.68 -26.30 2.98
CA HIS A 162 -15.37 -25.93 4.22
C HIS A 162 -16.48 -24.89 4.02
N GLY A 163 -16.65 -24.34 2.80
CA GLY A 163 -17.54 -23.20 2.58
C GLY A 163 -17.08 -21.93 3.34
N SER A 164 -15.79 -21.85 3.62
CA SER A 164 -15.19 -20.72 4.35
C SER A 164 -15.17 -19.45 3.49
N GLY A 165 -15.36 -18.32 4.13
CA GLY A 165 -15.24 -17.00 3.54
C GLY A 165 -14.73 -16.00 4.58
N PHE A 166 -14.66 -14.73 4.21
CA PHE A 166 -14.16 -13.70 5.11
C PHE A 166 -15.30 -13.21 6.01
N THR A 167 -15.02 -13.18 7.30
CA THR A 167 -15.95 -12.71 8.32
C THR A 167 -16.12 -11.19 8.26
N TRP A 168 -15.00 -10.48 8.09
CA TRP A 168 -14.98 -9.02 7.93
C TRP A 168 -14.16 -8.63 6.71
N VAL A 169 -14.70 -7.70 5.93
CA VAL A 169 -14.01 -7.03 4.83
C VAL A 169 -13.99 -5.53 5.11
N LEU A 170 -12.80 -4.98 5.28
CA LEU A 170 -12.58 -3.59 5.66
C LEU A 170 -12.09 -2.76 4.47
N ASP A 171 -12.50 -1.51 4.45
CA ASP A 171 -11.86 -0.49 3.63
C ASP A 171 -10.60 0.05 4.33
N THR A 172 -9.44 -0.04 3.67
CA THR A 172 -8.21 0.53 4.22
C THR A 172 -8.27 2.04 4.44
N ASN A 173 -9.26 2.74 3.86
CA ASN A 173 -9.45 4.17 4.08
C ASN A 173 -9.67 4.52 5.56
N ALA A 174 -10.31 3.65 6.35
CA ALA A 174 -10.47 3.90 7.78
C ALA A 174 -9.11 4.03 8.48
N MET A 175 -8.20 3.10 8.22
CA MET A 175 -6.85 3.18 8.81
C MET A 175 -5.95 4.19 8.12
N ARG A 176 -6.23 4.55 6.86
CA ARG A 176 -5.57 5.68 6.20
C ARG A 176 -5.84 6.99 6.93
N GLU A 177 -7.06 7.24 7.37
CA GLU A 177 -7.39 8.43 8.18
C GLU A 177 -6.60 8.46 9.48
N ALA A 178 -6.47 7.32 10.16
CA ALA A 178 -5.61 7.20 11.35
C ALA A 178 -4.14 7.50 11.03
N CYS A 179 -3.62 6.98 9.92
CA CYS A 179 -2.25 7.27 9.47
C CYS A 179 -2.05 8.74 9.11
N LEU A 180 -3.05 9.41 8.50
CA LEU A 180 -2.96 10.83 8.15
C LEU A 180 -2.81 11.70 9.39
N VAL A 181 -3.62 11.45 10.42
CA VAL A 181 -3.52 12.16 11.70
C VAL A 181 -2.18 11.87 12.38
N ALA A 182 -1.76 10.59 12.44
CA ALA A 182 -0.48 10.22 13.03
C ALA A 182 0.72 10.84 12.29
N ALA A 183 0.65 10.99 10.95
CA ALA A 183 1.70 11.66 10.18
C ALA A 183 1.76 13.18 10.48
N ALA A 184 0.61 13.82 10.66
CA ALA A 184 0.57 15.22 11.09
C ALA A 184 1.14 15.39 12.51
N ASP A 185 0.81 14.47 13.42
CA ASP A 185 1.36 14.43 14.79
C ASP A 185 2.88 14.18 14.80
N GLU A 186 3.39 13.33 13.90
CA GLU A 186 4.83 13.10 13.72
C GLU A 186 5.55 14.38 13.28
N VAL A 187 4.99 15.12 12.34
CA VAL A 187 5.52 16.41 11.90
C VAL A 187 5.51 17.42 13.07
N GLU A 188 4.46 17.47 13.87
CA GLU A 188 4.40 18.35 15.04
C GLU A 188 5.46 17.98 16.09
N ARG A 189 5.59 16.70 16.39
CA ARG A 189 6.62 16.20 17.32
C ARG A 189 8.04 16.51 16.83
N SER A 190 8.30 16.42 15.54
CA SER A 190 9.62 16.72 14.96
C SER A 190 10.06 18.18 15.16
N VAL A 191 9.12 19.07 15.44
CA VAL A 191 9.40 20.51 15.73
C VAL A 191 9.54 20.72 17.24
N THR A 192 8.65 20.14 18.05
CA THR A 192 8.57 20.37 19.50
C THR A 192 9.50 19.48 20.31
N ASN A 193 9.60 18.20 19.95
CA ASN A 193 10.41 17.19 20.63
C ASN A 193 10.87 16.14 19.61
N PRO A 194 11.89 16.47 18.80
CA PRO A 194 12.33 15.56 17.74
C PRO A 194 12.85 14.24 18.33
N PRO A 195 12.41 13.08 17.79
CA PRO A 195 12.95 11.78 18.18
C PRO A 195 14.47 11.72 17.95
N GLU A 196 15.19 11.03 18.83
CA GLU A 196 16.64 10.88 18.70
C GLU A 196 16.99 10.18 17.37
N GLY A 197 17.89 10.79 16.61
CA GLY A 197 18.35 10.26 15.32
C GLY A 197 17.48 10.60 14.12
N GLN A 198 16.27 11.14 14.30
CA GLN A 198 15.42 11.57 13.17
C GLN A 198 15.97 12.84 12.51
N LYS A 199 16.05 12.84 11.19
CA LYS A 199 16.51 13.98 10.39
C LYS A 199 15.39 14.60 9.58
N LYS A 200 15.50 15.92 9.33
CA LYS A 200 14.62 16.61 8.37
C LYS A 200 15.23 16.61 6.97
N PRO A 201 14.41 16.60 5.92
CA PRO A 201 12.94 16.43 5.93
C PRO A 201 12.50 15.06 6.39
N ILE A 202 11.26 14.96 6.90
CA ILE A 202 10.60 13.67 7.11
C ILE A 202 10.12 13.18 5.75
N LEU A 203 10.55 11.98 5.36
CA LEU A 203 10.15 11.34 4.10
C LEU A 203 9.06 10.30 4.40
N ASN A 204 7.92 10.41 3.73
CA ASN A 204 6.85 9.43 3.87
C ASN A 204 7.33 8.04 3.46
N SER A 205 6.95 7.01 4.23
CA SER A 205 7.40 5.62 4.07
C SER A 205 6.28 4.62 3.79
N THR A 206 5.11 5.08 3.36
CA THR A 206 3.97 4.19 3.06
C THR A 206 4.11 3.43 1.74
N CYS A 207 5.10 3.78 0.92
CA CYS A 207 5.43 3.09 -0.33
C CYS A 207 6.57 2.08 -0.10
N PRO A 208 6.30 0.75 -0.11
CA PRO A 208 7.34 -0.25 0.16
C PRO A 208 8.44 -0.30 -0.90
N GLY A 209 8.12 -0.02 -2.15
CA GLY A 209 9.12 0.06 -3.22
C GLY A 209 10.16 1.15 -2.96
N TRP A 210 9.72 2.30 -2.45
CA TRP A 210 10.61 3.37 -2.00
C TRP A 210 11.44 2.94 -0.78
N VAL A 211 10.80 2.34 0.23
CA VAL A 211 11.49 1.89 1.45
C VAL A 211 12.56 0.85 1.13
N CYS A 212 12.24 -0.18 0.35
CA CYS A 212 13.21 -1.21 -0.06
C CYS A 212 14.40 -0.62 -0.81
N TYR A 213 14.15 0.37 -1.68
CA TYR A 213 15.22 1.07 -2.37
C TYR A 213 16.12 1.84 -1.40
N ALA A 214 15.55 2.57 -0.46
CA ALA A 214 16.31 3.32 0.53
C ALA A 214 17.18 2.40 1.40
N GLU A 215 16.64 1.28 1.88
CA GLU A 215 17.35 0.31 2.71
C GLU A 215 18.53 -0.35 2.00
N LYS A 216 18.35 -0.69 0.71
CA LYS A 216 19.38 -1.42 -0.07
C LYS A 216 20.46 -0.51 -0.65
N THR A 217 20.09 0.68 -1.11
CA THR A 217 21.01 1.50 -1.90
C THR A 217 21.41 2.80 -1.22
N HIS A 218 20.60 3.30 -0.30
CA HIS A 218 20.80 4.62 0.31
C HIS A 218 20.61 4.63 1.83
N PRO A 219 21.39 3.89 2.62
CA PRO A 219 21.20 3.81 4.08
C PRO A 219 21.26 5.17 4.80
N HIS A 220 21.92 6.18 4.20
CA HIS A 220 21.99 7.53 4.76
C HIS A 220 20.63 8.25 4.78
N ILE A 221 19.63 7.75 4.04
CA ILE A 221 18.27 8.27 4.00
C ILE A 221 17.39 7.71 5.14
N LEU A 222 17.73 6.55 5.69
CA LEU A 222 16.90 5.89 6.71
C LEU A 222 16.53 6.80 7.91
N PRO A 223 17.43 7.66 8.41
CA PRO A 223 17.07 8.60 9.46
C PRO A 223 16.02 9.66 9.07
N HIS A 224 15.75 9.81 7.78
CA HIS A 224 14.72 10.71 7.27
C HIS A 224 13.36 10.04 7.10
N LEU A 225 13.29 8.70 7.05
CA LEU A 225 12.04 7.98 6.84
C LEU A 225 11.09 8.16 8.02
N SER A 226 9.85 8.44 7.74
CA SER A 226 8.77 8.30 8.71
C SER A 226 8.67 6.86 9.16
N GLN A 227 8.66 6.61 10.46
CA GLN A 227 8.53 5.26 11.01
C GLN A 227 7.07 4.79 11.10
N LEU A 228 6.12 5.60 10.66
CA LEU A 228 4.71 5.27 10.70
C LEU A 228 4.40 4.05 9.82
N LYS A 229 3.67 3.07 10.37
CA LYS A 229 3.14 1.94 9.62
C LYS A 229 2.20 2.42 8.51
N SER A 230 2.20 1.71 7.38
CA SER A 230 1.25 1.97 6.30
C SER A 230 -0.18 1.59 6.72
N PRO A 231 -1.22 2.08 6.00
CA PRO A 231 -2.60 1.67 6.26
C PRO A 231 -2.80 0.15 6.20
N GLN A 232 -2.08 -0.57 5.32
CA GLN A 232 -2.09 -2.03 5.26
C GLN A 232 -1.58 -2.64 6.56
N ALA A 233 -0.36 -2.31 6.97
CA ALA A 233 0.25 -2.86 8.17
C ALA A 233 -0.55 -2.47 9.42
N LEU A 234 -1.00 -1.21 9.51
CA LEU A 234 -1.78 -0.73 10.65
C LEU A 234 -3.14 -1.43 10.75
N SER A 235 -3.80 -1.73 9.61
CA SER A 235 -5.02 -2.53 9.58
C SER A 235 -4.78 -3.92 10.17
N GLY A 236 -3.70 -4.58 9.79
CA GLY A 236 -3.33 -5.90 10.33
C GLY A 236 -3.06 -5.85 11.82
N THR A 237 -2.28 -4.87 12.27
CA THR A 237 -1.96 -4.70 13.70
C THR A 237 -3.23 -4.53 14.55
N ILE A 238 -4.17 -3.64 14.15
CA ILE A 238 -5.38 -3.40 14.94
C ILE A 238 -6.32 -4.60 14.92
N ILE A 239 -6.52 -5.23 13.76
CA ILE A 239 -7.39 -6.39 13.61
C ILE A 239 -6.89 -7.53 14.51
N LYS A 240 -5.64 -7.97 14.34
CA LYS A 240 -5.10 -9.12 15.06
C LYS A 240 -4.97 -8.86 16.54
N SER A 241 -4.48 -7.67 16.95
CA SER A 241 -4.30 -7.35 18.36
C SER A 241 -5.63 -7.27 19.12
N VAL A 242 -6.65 -6.69 18.51
CA VAL A 242 -7.97 -6.57 19.16
C VAL A 242 -8.70 -7.91 19.17
N LEU A 243 -8.70 -8.67 18.08
CA LEU A 243 -9.35 -9.97 18.04
C LEU A 243 -8.69 -10.96 19.01
N ALA A 244 -7.36 -10.99 19.06
CA ALA A 244 -6.63 -11.81 20.02
C ALA A 244 -7.00 -11.48 21.46
N LYS A 245 -7.09 -10.19 21.82
CA LYS A 245 -7.47 -9.77 23.18
C LYS A 245 -8.94 -9.99 23.50
N LYS A 246 -9.86 -9.72 22.56
CA LYS A 246 -11.31 -9.83 22.80
C LYS A 246 -11.77 -11.29 22.91
N TYR A 247 -11.20 -12.18 22.10
CA TYR A 247 -11.56 -13.60 22.10
C TYR A 247 -10.59 -14.49 22.84
N GLY A 248 -9.43 -13.95 23.29
CA GLY A 248 -8.40 -14.75 23.95
C GLY A 248 -7.76 -15.79 23.03
N VAL A 249 -7.80 -15.57 21.71
CA VAL A 249 -7.25 -16.49 20.72
C VAL A 249 -5.83 -16.10 20.35
N SER A 250 -5.00 -17.08 19.99
CA SER A 250 -3.68 -16.81 19.44
C SER A 250 -3.78 -15.97 18.16
N PRO A 251 -2.87 -14.99 17.94
CA PRO A 251 -2.81 -14.23 16.70
C PRO A 251 -2.78 -15.06 15.42
N GLU A 252 -2.27 -16.28 15.48
CA GLU A 252 -2.22 -17.25 14.37
C GLU A 252 -3.62 -17.70 13.90
N LYS A 253 -4.59 -17.71 14.82
CA LYS A 253 -5.99 -18.05 14.48
C LYS A 253 -6.67 -16.95 13.65
N VAL A 254 -6.07 -15.77 13.53
CA VAL A 254 -6.58 -14.68 12.71
C VAL A 254 -5.77 -14.59 11.42
N TRP A 255 -6.39 -14.95 10.30
CA TRP A 255 -5.77 -14.87 8.98
C TRP A 255 -6.23 -13.63 8.23
N HIS A 256 -5.28 -12.78 7.85
CA HIS A 256 -5.54 -11.47 7.26
C HIS A 256 -5.06 -11.40 5.81
N LEU A 257 -6.01 -11.22 4.89
CA LEU A 257 -5.80 -10.95 3.47
C LEU A 257 -5.80 -9.44 3.21
N ALA A 258 -4.88 -8.93 2.41
CA ALA A 258 -4.93 -7.56 1.91
C ALA A 258 -5.00 -7.51 0.38
N VAL A 259 -5.95 -6.73 -0.18
CA VAL A 259 -6.09 -6.50 -1.63
C VAL A 259 -5.51 -5.14 -1.96
N MET A 260 -4.34 -5.10 -2.62
CA MET A 260 -3.49 -3.92 -2.74
C MET A 260 -3.13 -3.57 -4.19
N PRO A 261 -2.72 -2.31 -4.47
CA PRO A 261 -2.50 -1.85 -5.84
C PRO A 261 -1.15 -2.26 -6.44
N CYS A 262 -0.21 -2.81 -5.66
CA CYS A 262 1.12 -3.15 -6.15
C CYS A 262 1.72 -4.39 -5.48
N PHE A 263 2.68 -5.01 -6.16
CA PHE A 263 3.41 -6.18 -5.65
C PHE A 263 4.34 -5.85 -4.48
N ASP A 264 4.84 -4.61 -4.40
CA ASP A 264 5.71 -4.19 -3.29
C ASP A 264 5.03 -4.31 -1.92
N LYS A 265 3.70 -4.27 -1.88
CA LYS A 265 2.91 -4.50 -0.67
C LYS A 265 3.01 -5.93 -0.13
N LYS A 266 3.35 -6.91 -0.97
CA LYS A 266 3.69 -8.27 -0.57
C LYS A 266 5.01 -8.30 0.20
N LEU A 267 5.99 -7.50 -0.25
CA LEU A 267 7.28 -7.36 0.44
C LEU A 267 7.11 -6.68 1.80
N GLU A 268 6.24 -5.68 1.91
CA GLU A 268 5.93 -5.06 3.19
C GLU A 268 5.34 -6.07 4.17
N ALA A 269 4.36 -6.87 3.75
CA ALA A 269 3.72 -7.89 4.59
C ALA A 269 4.71 -8.98 5.07
N SER A 270 5.79 -9.21 4.33
CA SER A 270 6.82 -10.20 4.65
C SER A 270 7.92 -9.69 5.60
N ARG A 271 7.82 -8.44 6.07
CA ARG A 271 8.83 -7.83 6.95
C ARG A 271 8.76 -8.38 8.37
N ALA A 272 9.91 -8.74 8.94
CA ALA A 272 10.01 -9.22 10.32
C ALA A 272 9.59 -8.15 11.35
N GLU A 273 9.71 -6.87 11.00
CA GLU A 273 9.33 -5.73 11.82
C GLU A 273 7.80 -5.51 11.88
N LEU A 274 7.01 -6.21 11.03
CA LEU A 274 5.55 -6.11 10.95
C LEU A 274 4.90 -7.44 11.37
N THR A 275 5.20 -7.84 12.60
CA THR A 275 4.71 -9.09 13.20
C THR A 275 4.18 -8.86 14.62
N SER A 276 3.50 -9.87 15.15
CA SER A 276 2.97 -9.88 16.51
C SER A 276 4.03 -9.63 17.60
N HIS A 277 5.29 -9.91 17.34
CA HIS A 277 6.37 -9.63 18.29
C HIS A 277 6.44 -8.17 18.74
N THR A 278 5.98 -7.23 17.93
CA THR A 278 5.99 -5.81 18.28
C THR A 278 4.92 -5.44 19.32
N TRP A 279 3.83 -6.21 19.41
CA TRP A 279 2.68 -5.90 20.27
C TRP A 279 2.17 -7.05 21.15
N HIS A 280 2.58 -8.30 20.91
CA HIS A 280 2.14 -9.47 21.69
C HIS A 280 3.24 -10.07 22.59
N GLY A 281 4.51 -9.69 22.36
CA GLY A 281 5.66 -10.24 23.06
C GLY A 281 6.46 -11.24 22.21
N GLN A 282 7.65 -11.60 22.67
CA GLN A 282 8.59 -12.46 21.93
C GLN A 282 8.53 -13.94 22.35
N ASP A 283 7.66 -14.27 23.30
CA ASP A 283 7.57 -15.63 23.87
C ASP A 283 6.81 -16.62 22.95
N SER A 284 6.14 -16.11 21.92
CA SER A 284 5.40 -16.88 20.93
C SER A 284 6.05 -16.77 19.54
N GLU A 285 5.65 -17.64 18.62
CA GLU A 285 6.06 -17.54 17.23
C GLU A 285 5.61 -16.21 16.60
N ALA A 286 6.46 -15.64 15.73
CA ALA A 286 6.20 -14.35 15.10
C ALA A 286 5.12 -14.48 14.02
N VAL A 287 3.92 -14.00 14.30
CA VAL A 287 2.81 -13.99 13.34
C VAL A 287 2.79 -12.65 12.58
N ARG A 288 2.70 -12.69 11.26
CA ARG A 288 2.63 -11.48 10.42
C ARG A 288 1.37 -10.68 10.73
N ASP A 289 1.47 -9.34 10.69
CA ASP A 289 0.28 -8.47 10.79
C ASP A 289 -0.66 -8.67 9.59
N VAL A 290 -0.10 -8.98 8.41
CA VAL A 290 -0.83 -9.34 7.19
C VAL A 290 -0.24 -10.64 6.66
N ASP A 291 -1.07 -11.68 6.52
CA ASP A 291 -0.60 -13.02 6.14
C ASP A 291 -0.38 -13.16 4.65
N CYS A 292 -1.30 -12.63 3.85
CA CYS A 292 -1.25 -12.68 2.40
C CYS A 292 -1.69 -11.36 1.78
N VAL A 293 -1.00 -10.95 0.72
CA VAL A 293 -1.35 -9.79 -0.08
C VAL A 293 -1.58 -10.23 -1.51
N ILE A 294 -2.74 -9.85 -2.07
CA ILE A 294 -3.05 -10.05 -3.48
C ILE A 294 -3.35 -8.70 -4.15
N THR A 295 -3.23 -8.67 -5.46
CA THR A 295 -3.51 -7.49 -6.28
C THR A 295 -4.93 -7.52 -6.83
N ALA A 296 -5.39 -6.43 -7.46
CA ALA A 296 -6.68 -6.39 -8.15
C ALA A 296 -6.80 -7.46 -9.23
N ARG A 297 -5.70 -7.74 -9.98
CA ARG A 297 -5.66 -8.84 -10.95
C ARG A 297 -5.82 -10.20 -10.29
N GLU A 298 -5.05 -10.45 -9.24
CA GLU A 298 -5.10 -11.73 -8.51
C GLU A 298 -6.44 -11.95 -7.82
N LEU A 299 -7.17 -10.89 -7.44
CA LEU A 299 -8.54 -11.01 -6.95
C LEU A 299 -9.49 -11.55 -8.02
N LEU A 300 -9.33 -11.13 -9.28
CA LEU A 300 -10.11 -11.69 -10.39
C LEU A 300 -9.73 -13.15 -10.66
N MET A 301 -8.43 -13.48 -10.61
CA MET A 301 -7.96 -14.88 -10.73
C MET A 301 -8.50 -15.74 -9.58
N LEU A 302 -8.63 -15.20 -8.36
CA LEU A 302 -9.25 -15.87 -7.22
C LEU A 302 -10.71 -16.23 -7.50
N ALA A 303 -11.49 -15.31 -8.07
CA ALA A 303 -12.87 -15.54 -8.47
C ALA A 303 -12.96 -16.61 -9.58
N GLU A 304 -12.14 -16.47 -10.62
CA GLU A 304 -12.09 -17.40 -11.75
C GLU A 304 -11.73 -18.82 -11.31
N SER A 305 -10.76 -18.99 -10.42
CA SER A 305 -10.36 -20.31 -9.88
C SER A 305 -11.48 -21.02 -9.12
N ARG A 306 -12.50 -20.31 -8.66
CA ARG A 306 -13.73 -20.84 -8.06
C ARG A 306 -14.91 -20.86 -9.03
N ASN A 307 -14.68 -20.63 -10.34
CA ASN A 307 -15.74 -20.51 -11.35
C ASN A 307 -16.77 -19.42 -11.01
N ILE A 308 -16.36 -18.36 -10.33
CA ILE A 308 -17.21 -17.22 -9.98
C ILE A 308 -16.99 -16.12 -11.02
N SER A 309 -18.05 -15.76 -11.74
CA SER A 309 -18.02 -14.62 -12.65
C SER A 309 -18.12 -13.32 -11.83
N PHE A 310 -16.99 -12.63 -11.63
CA PHE A 310 -16.94 -11.42 -10.82
C PHE A 310 -17.96 -10.36 -11.25
N PRO A 311 -18.14 -10.01 -12.54
CA PRO A 311 -19.10 -8.99 -12.98
C PRO A 311 -20.58 -9.38 -12.76
N CYS A 312 -20.88 -10.68 -12.53
CA CYS A 312 -22.22 -11.17 -12.23
C CYS A 312 -22.58 -11.09 -10.74
N LEU A 313 -21.62 -10.74 -9.87
CA LEU A 313 -21.87 -10.58 -8.46
C LEU A 313 -22.80 -9.39 -8.18
N PRO A 314 -23.65 -9.48 -7.12
CA PRO A 314 -24.54 -8.39 -6.77
C PRO A 314 -23.77 -7.09 -6.46
N LYS A 315 -24.24 -5.98 -7.01
CA LYS A 315 -23.71 -4.63 -6.78
C LYS A 315 -24.27 -3.96 -5.53
N THR A 316 -25.03 -4.71 -4.74
CA THR A 316 -25.71 -4.25 -3.52
C THR A 316 -24.97 -4.68 -2.27
N PRO A 317 -25.14 -3.97 -1.14
CA PRO A 317 -24.53 -4.35 0.12
C PRO A 317 -24.94 -5.76 0.55
N LEU A 318 -24.05 -6.42 1.28
CA LEU A 318 -24.32 -7.71 1.91
C LEU A 318 -25.41 -7.59 2.98
N GLY A 319 -26.24 -8.62 3.09
CA GLY A 319 -27.20 -8.74 4.19
C GLY A 319 -26.51 -8.86 5.55
N LYS A 320 -27.18 -8.41 6.62
CA LYS A 320 -26.64 -8.39 7.99
C LYS A 320 -26.17 -9.77 8.50
N ALA A 321 -26.68 -10.86 7.95
CA ALA A 321 -26.23 -12.21 8.28
C ALA A 321 -24.76 -12.48 7.90
N PHE A 322 -24.24 -11.77 6.91
CA PHE A 322 -22.88 -11.90 6.40
C PHE A 322 -21.94 -10.74 6.81
N THR A 323 -22.45 -9.81 7.58
CA THR A 323 -21.70 -8.64 8.06
C THR A 323 -21.87 -8.50 9.58
N PRO A 324 -21.33 -9.45 10.36
CA PRO A 324 -21.42 -9.38 11.80
C PRO A 324 -20.65 -8.16 12.33
N PRO A 325 -21.10 -7.55 13.45
CA PRO A 325 -20.39 -6.44 14.05
C PRO A 325 -19.01 -6.90 14.55
N PHE A 326 -18.01 -6.02 14.47
CA PHE A 326 -16.71 -6.28 15.07
C PHE A 326 -16.85 -6.31 16.61
N PRO A 327 -16.08 -7.13 17.33
CA PRO A 327 -16.34 -7.44 18.75
C PRO A 327 -16.21 -6.28 19.73
N ASP A 328 -15.57 -5.20 19.32
CA ASP A 328 -15.48 -3.96 20.08
C ASP A 328 -16.34 -2.86 19.44
N ALA A 329 -17.29 -2.31 20.16
CA ALA A 329 -18.26 -1.35 19.63
C ALA A 329 -17.60 -0.05 19.14
N GLN A 330 -16.58 0.46 19.84
CA GLN A 330 -15.91 1.70 19.44
C GLN A 330 -15.06 1.49 18.19
N ILE A 331 -14.32 0.37 18.13
CA ILE A 331 -13.53 0.02 16.96
C ILE A 331 -14.45 -0.33 15.79
N ASN A 332 -15.55 -1.07 16.03
CA ASN A 332 -16.55 -1.35 15.01
C ASN A 332 -17.12 -0.06 14.40
N ASN A 333 -17.49 0.90 15.25
CA ASN A 333 -17.99 2.18 14.77
C ASN A 333 -16.93 2.97 13.97
N TYR A 334 -15.67 2.85 14.31
CA TYR A 334 -14.59 3.50 13.57
C TYR A 334 -14.32 2.82 12.22
N LEU A 335 -14.21 1.48 12.20
CA LEU A 335 -13.83 0.73 11.01
C LEU A 335 -14.98 0.56 10.01
N PHE A 336 -16.22 0.39 10.50
CA PHE A 336 -17.40 0.05 9.68
C PHE A 336 -18.53 1.07 9.78
N GLY A 337 -18.56 1.86 10.86
CA GLY A 337 -19.60 2.83 11.16
C GLY A 337 -19.39 4.16 10.45
N ARG A 338 -19.00 4.16 9.16
CA ARG A 338 -19.00 5.41 8.40
C ARG A 338 -20.36 6.04 8.52
N SER A 339 -20.41 7.07 9.35
CA SER A 339 -21.62 7.84 9.57
C SER A 339 -22.13 8.33 8.23
N ARG A 340 -23.35 7.95 7.88
CA ARG A 340 -24.16 8.50 6.79
C ARG A 340 -24.29 10.04 6.81
N GLY A 341 -23.43 10.77 7.46
CA GLY A 341 -23.60 12.20 7.68
C GLY A 341 -22.33 13.01 7.85
N GLN A 342 -21.15 12.41 7.85
CA GLN A 342 -19.94 13.21 7.71
C GLN A 342 -19.57 13.33 6.23
N LYS A 343 -20.41 14.13 5.53
CA LYS A 343 -20.05 14.69 4.24
C LYS A 343 -18.66 15.29 4.43
N ARG A 344 -17.64 14.74 3.74
CA ARG A 344 -16.47 15.55 3.48
C ARG A 344 -17.01 16.79 2.79
N LYS A 345 -17.21 17.88 3.54
CA LYS A 345 -17.41 19.18 2.91
C LYS A 345 -16.13 19.39 2.11
N ARG A 346 -16.18 18.99 0.85
CA ARG A 346 -15.21 19.44 -0.14
C ARG A 346 -15.18 20.95 0.07
N ALA A 347 -14.06 21.44 0.62
CA ALA A 347 -13.87 22.88 0.63
C ALA A 347 -14.14 23.31 -0.80
N SER A 348 -15.11 24.23 -0.96
CA SER A 348 -15.48 24.81 -2.23
C SER A 348 -14.29 24.87 -3.18
N PRO A 349 -14.42 24.59 -4.49
CA PRO A 349 -13.31 24.44 -5.42
C PRO A 349 -12.46 25.71 -5.62
N SER A 350 -12.50 26.62 -4.68
CA SER A 350 -11.69 27.82 -4.63
C SER A 350 -10.31 27.49 -4.08
N SER A 351 -9.35 27.32 -4.96
CA SER A 351 -7.92 27.63 -4.82
C SER A 351 -6.88 26.56 -4.53
N VAL A 352 -7.19 25.36 -4.09
CA VAL A 352 -6.19 24.28 -4.06
C VAL A 352 -6.62 23.19 -5.01
N ASP A 353 -5.90 23.05 -6.07
CA ASP A 353 -6.05 22.10 -7.14
C ASP A 353 -6.20 20.66 -6.55
N GLU A 354 -7.28 19.96 -6.85
CA GLU A 354 -7.55 18.56 -6.43
C GLU A 354 -6.40 17.61 -6.76
N SER A 355 -5.63 17.96 -7.80
CA SER A 355 -4.40 17.25 -8.15
C SER A 355 -3.32 17.33 -7.05
N ALA A 356 -3.46 18.21 -6.05
CA ALA A 356 -2.55 18.28 -4.90
C ALA A 356 -2.73 17.11 -3.94
N ILE A 357 -3.95 16.55 -3.84
CA ILE A 357 -4.24 15.43 -2.95
C ILE A 357 -3.55 14.15 -3.44
N GLY A 358 -3.60 13.88 -4.75
CA GLY A 358 -3.03 12.67 -5.36
C GLY A 358 -3.79 11.40 -4.99
N THR A 359 -3.52 10.30 -5.69
CA THR A 359 -4.19 8.99 -5.50
C THR A 359 -3.44 8.05 -4.56
N SER A 360 -2.43 8.56 -3.84
CA SER A 360 -1.55 7.79 -2.94
C SER A 360 -1.89 7.93 -1.46
N GLY A 361 -3.10 8.41 -1.14
CA GLY A 361 -3.57 8.53 0.22
C GLY A 361 -3.61 9.95 0.79
N GLY A 362 -2.95 10.95 0.16
CA GLY A 362 -3.08 12.36 0.51
C GLY A 362 -2.35 12.81 1.77
N TYR A 363 -1.25 12.16 2.12
CA TYR A 363 -0.47 12.46 3.33
C TYR A 363 0.05 13.89 3.36
N LEU A 364 0.70 14.32 2.28
CA LEU A 364 1.21 15.68 2.15
C LEU A 364 0.09 16.71 2.30
N TYR A 365 -1.03 16.47 1.61
CA TYR A 365 -2.15 17.38 1.63
C TYR A 365 -2.73 17.53 3.04
N HIS A 366 -2.93 16.42 3.77
CA HIS A 366 -3.43 16.46 5.13
C HIS A 366 -2.48 17.18 6.09
N VAL A 367 -1.17 16.98 5.97
CA VAL A 367 -0.15 17.70 6.75
C VAL A 367 -0.23 19.21 6.46
N LEU A 368 -0.34 19.61 5.18
CA LEU A 368 -0.48 21.01 4.79
C LEU A 368 -1.76 21.63 5.36
N ARG A 369 -2.89 20.94 5.26
CA ARG A 369 -4.18 21.39 5.81
C ARG A 369 -4.16 21.50 7.34
N THR A 370 -3.48 20.56 8.00
CA THR A 370 -3.28 20.63 9.45
C THR A 370 -2.46 21.86 9.83
N LYS A 371 -1.37 22.13 9.10
CA LYS A 371 -0.56 23.34 9.32
C LYS A 371 -1.33 24.62 9.01
N GLN A 372 -2.13 24.62 7.97
CA GLN A 372 -3.00 25.75 7.64
C GLN A 372 -4.04 26.02 8.75
N ALA A 373 -4.65 24.97 9.29
CA ALA A 373 -5.63 25.09 10.37
C ALA A 373 -5.01 25.65 11.67
N GLN A 374 -3.72 25.36 11.92
CA GLN A 374 -2.97 25.90 13.06
C GLN A 374 -2.65 27.41 12.91
N HIS A 375 -2.69 27.93 11.70
CA HIS A 375 -2.36 29.33 11.37
C HIS A 375 -3.53 29.98 10.63
N PRO A 376 -4.55 30.47 11.32
CA PRO A 376 -5.70 31.12 10.70
C PRO A 376 -5.29 32.26 9.77
N GLY A 377 -5.89 32.33 8.59
CA GLY A 377 -5.56 33.31 7.57
C GLY A 377 -4.34 32.96 6.69
N SER A 378 -3.69 31.81 6.92
CA SER A 378 -2.63 31.33 6.03
C SER A 378 -3.20 30.70 4.76
N ALA A 379 -2.38 30.66 3.70
CA ALA A 379 -2.74 30.06 2.42
C ALA A 379 -1.72 29.02 1.98
N ILE A 380 -2.20 27.94 1.35
CA ILE A 380 -1.32 26.94 0.72
C ILE A 380 -0.98 27.44 -0.68
N LYS A 381 0.31 27.58 -0.97
CA LYS A 381 0.83 27.90 -2.30
C LYS A 381 1.46 26.67 -2.92
N VAL A 382 1.17 26.43 -4.19
CA VAL A 382 1.71 25.30 -4.97
C VAL A 382 2.64 25.85 -6.04
N HIS A 383 3.87 25.37 -6.03
CA HIS A 383 4.86 25.69 -7.06
C HIS A 383 5.06 24.44 -7.93
N ARG A 384 4.45 24.47 -9.10
CA ARG A 384 4.55 23.36 -10.07
C ARG A 384 5.72 23.58 -11.00
N GLY A 385 6.56 22.55 -11.14
CA GLY A 385 7.57 22.48 -12.17
C GLY A 385 6.99 21.99 -13.51
N ARG A 386 7.88 21.66 -14.45
CA ARG A 386 7.50 21.05 -15.73
C ARG A 386 6.99 19.60 -15.59
N ASN A 387 7.33 18.96 -14.49
CA ASN A 387 6.97 17.58 -14.19
C ASN A 387 5.82 17.58 -13.16
N ALA A 388 4.67 17.03 -13.53
CA ALA A 388 3.51 16.93 -12.66
C ALA A 388 3.75 16.05 -11.40
N ASP A 389 4.71 15.12 -11.48
CA ASP A 389 5.08 14.22 -10.39
C ASP A 389 5.96 14.90 -9.31
N VAL A 390 6.46 16.11 -9.57
CA VAL A 390 7.25 16.89 -8.62
C VAL A 390 6.60 18.24 -8.41
N ALA A 391 6.21 18.52 -7.18
CA ALA A 391 5.62 19.79 -6.81
C ALA A 391 6.09 20.22 -5.43
N ASP A 392 6.37 21.49 -5.27
CA ASP A 392 6.69 22.12 -4.00
C ASP A 392 5.46 22.83 -3.45
N TYR A 393 5.29 22.78 -2.14
CA TYR A 393 4.17 23.36 -1.42
C TYR A 393 4.68 24.20 -0.27
N SER A 394 4.05 25.35 -0.06
CA SER A 394 4.32 26.17 1.12
C SER A 394 3.02 26.66 1.76
N VAL A 395 2.99 26.67 3.08
CA VAL A 395 1.96 27.36 3.87
C VAL A 395 2.50 28.75 4.18
N VAL A 396 1.80 29.77 3.72
CA VAL A 396 2.25 31.16 3.82
C VAL A 396 1.25 31.94 4.69
N SER A 397 1.76 32.71 5.65
CA SER A 397 0.94 33.57 6.49
C SER A 397 0.27 34.70 5.70
N SER A 398 -0.67 35.40 6.30
CA SER A 398 -1.28 36.61 5.74
C SER A 398 -0.28 37.73 5.50
N SER A 399 0.86 37.74 6.24
CA SER A 399 1.98 38.67 6.04
C SER A 399 2.92 38.30 4.90
N GLY A 400 2.73 37.11 4.28
CA GLY A 400 3.61 36.61 3.22
C GLY A 400 4.81 35.80 3.71
N GLU A 401 4.92 35.53 5.01
CA GLU A 401 5.98 34.70 5.60
C GLU A 401 5.70 33.21 5.34
N GLU A 402 6.73 32.46 4.93
CA GLU A 402 6.65 31.01 4.75
C GLU A 402 6.72 30.32 6.11
N LEU A 403 5.61 29.71 6.53
CA LEU A 403 5.47 29.03 7.81
C LEU A 403 5.88 27.55 7.76
N PHE A 404 5.63 26.90 6.62
CA PHE A 404 5.89 25.48 6.44
C PHE A 404 6.16 25.19 4.97
N ARG A 405 7.14 24.33 4.71
CA ARG A 405 7.49 23.93 3.34
C ARG A 405 7.53 22.42 3.20
N ALA A 406 6.92 21.91 2.15
CA ALA A 406 6.84 20.49 1.87
C ALA A 406 6.90 20.23 0.37
N ALA A 407 7.09 18.96 -0.02
CA ALA A 407 7.18 18.61 -1.43
C ALA A 407 6.58 17.23 -1.71
N ARG A 408 6.26 16.99 -2.98
CA ARG A 408 5.87 15.70 -3.54
C ARG A 408 6.88 15.23 -4.57
N TYR A 409 7.31 13.98 -4.45
CA TYR A 409 8.20 13.31 -5.39
C TYR A 409 7.63 11.96 -5.78
N TYR A 410 7.00 11.86 -6.93
CA TYR A 410 6.45 10.64 -7.49
C TYR A 410 7.33 10.15 -8.65
N GLY A 411 7.45 8.83 -8.78
CA GLY A 411 8.29 8.20 -9.78
C GLY A 411 9.78 8.12 -9.41
N PHE A 412 10.35 6.98 -9.76
CA PHE A 412 11.68 6.57 -9.30
C PHE A 412 12.79 7.53 -9.71
N ARG A 413 12.73 8.06 -10.94
CA ARG A 413 13.70 9.04 -11.45
C ARG A 413 13.71 10.33 -10.61
N ASN A 414 12.55 10.76 -10.13
CA ASN A 414 12.43 11.95 -9.29
C ASN A 414 12.95 11.69 -7.88
N ILE A 415 12.72 10.46 -7.36
CA ILE A 415 13.24 10.01 -6.07
C ILE A 415 14.76 10.04 -6.06
N GLN A 416 15.42 9.55 -7.12
CA GLN A 416 16.87 9.61 -7.24
C GLN A 416 17.42 11.04 -7.13
N ASN A 417 16.72 12.02 -7.72
CA ASN A 417 17.11 13.41 -7.61
C ASN A 417 16.97 13.94 -6.16
N LEU A 418 15.91 13.54 -5.45
CA LEU A 418 15.73 13.86 -4.04
C LEU A 418 16.86 13.28 -3.18
N VAL A 419 17.16 12.00 -3.35
CA VAL A 419 18.20 11.28 -2.60
C VAL A 419 19.57 11.90 -2.78
N ARG A 420 19.91 12.30 -4.02
CA ARG A 420 21.17 13.01 -4.31
C ARG A 420 21.29 14.35 -3.57
N ARG A 421 20.18 15.08 -3.43
CA ARG A 421 20.17 16.35 -2.67
C ARG A 421 20.40 16.14 -1.18
N LEU A 422 19.91 15.02 -0.62
CA LEU A 422 20.04 14.67 0.79
C LEU A 422 21.37 13.96 1.12
N LYS A 423 22.19 13.66 0.12
CA LYS A 423 23.50 12.99 0.34
C LYS A 423 24.42 13.89 1.16
N PRO A 424 25.00 13.41 2.27
CA PRO A 424 25.94 14.20 3.06
C PRO A 424 27.15 14.63 2.22
N ALA A 425 27.59 15.87 2.40
CA ALA A 425 28.79 16.36 1.73
C ALA A 425 30.01 15.50 2.11
N LYS A 426 30.72 14.95 1.14
CA LYS A 426 31.95 14.21 1.38
C LYS A 426 32.98 15.14 2.03
N GLN A 427 33.46 14.81 3.22
CA GLN A 427 34.61 15.52 3.81
C GLN A 427 35.82 15.28 2.93
N SER A 428 36.41 16.37 2.43
CA SER A 428 37.65 16.29 1.66
C SER A 428 38.75 15.65 2.52
N ARG A 429 39.28 14.50 2.10
CA ARG A 429 40.35 13.76 2.79
C ARG A 429 41.75 14.35 2.55
N MET A 430 41.92 15.56 2.04
CA MET A 430 43.22 16.20 1.89
C MET A 430 43.64 16.92 3.17
N PRO A 431 44.63 16.43 3.91
CA PRO A 431 45.21 17.18 5.03
C PRO A 431 45.98 18.38 4.46
N GLY A 432 45.55 19.59 4.80
CA GLY A 432 46.29 20.81 4.49
C GLY A 432 45.68 21.78 3.50
N ALA A 433 44.53 21.48 2.87
CA ALA A 433 43.85 22.45 2.02
C ALA A 433 42.80 23.24 2.81
N SER A 434 43.23 24.25 3.52
CA SER A 434 42.39 25.39 3.91
C SER A 434 41.98 26.16 2.64
N ARG A 435 41.27 25.50 1.72
CA ARG A 435 40.64 26.15 0.58
C ARG A 435 39.21 26.49 0.93
N LYS A 436 38.95 27.79 1.08
CA LYS A 436 37.60 28.33 0.89
C LYS A 436 37.00 27.69 -0.37
N PRO A 437 35.74 27.26 -0.35
CA PRO A 437 35.11 26.67 -1.53
C PRO A 437 35.17 27.68 -2.66
N MET A 438 36.07 27.42 -3.61
CA MET A 438 36.24 28.22 -4.81
C MET A 438 35.25 27.71 -5.83
N GLY A 439 34.26 28.55 -6.14
CA GLY A 439 33.52 28.41 -7.39
C GLY A 439 32.16 27.77 -7.35
N SER A 440 31.38 27.98 -6.31
CA SER A 440 29.97 28.21 -6.56
C SER A 440 29.81 29.69 -6.86
N THR A 441 29.58 30.06 -8.10
CA THR A 441 29.08 31.37 -8.49
C THR A 441 27.62 31.51 -8.06
N ARG A 442 27.35 31.26 -6.76
CA ARG A 442 26.12 31.68 -6.11
C ARG A 442 26.25 33.20 -5.87
N LYS A 443 25.37 33.94 -6.50
CA LYS A 443 25.16 35.35 -6.20
C LYS A 443 25.04 35.51 -4.68
N PRO A 444 25.74 36.47 -4.03
CA PRO A 444 25.51 36.82 -2.65
C PRO A 444 24.10 37.40 -2.57
N GLY A 445 23.16 36.60 -2.06
CA GLY A 445 21.74 36.98 -2.03
C GLY A 445 20.79 35.82 -2.29
N ALA A 446 21.26 34.69 -2.84
CA ALA A 446 20.48 33.44 -2.81
C ALA A 446 20.59 32.86 -1.39
N ALA A 447 19.58 33.16 -0.60
CA ALA A 447 19.47 32.76 0.79
C ALA A 447 19.73 31.27 0.96
N ALA A 448 20.41 30.91 2.04
CA ALA A 448 20.58 29.55 2.54
C ALA A 448 19.24 28.88 2.92
N GLY A 449 18.10 29.41 2.46
CA GLY A 449 16.73 29.00 2.74
C GLY A 449 16.01 28.21 1.65
N GLU A 450 16.65 27.94 0.51
CA GLU A 450 15.90 27.45 -0.66
C GLU A 450 15.60 25.94 -0.67
N GLN A 451 15.95 25.15 0.36
CA GLN A 451 15.88 23.69 0.27
C GLN A 451 15.47 22.93 1.56
N ASP A 452 15.05 23.57 2.61
CA ASP A 452 14.70 22.84 3.84
C ASP A 452 13.21 22.50 3.88
N TYR A 453 12.83 21.42 3.18
CA TYR A 453 11.51 20.84 3.39
C TYR A 453 11.38 20.28 4.81
N ALA A 454 10.22 20.46 5.41
CA ALA A 454 9.88 19.82 6.67
C ALA A 454 9.33 18.39 6.44
N TYR A 455 8.56 18.22 5.34
CA TYR A 455 7.93 16.95 4.98
C TYR A 455 7.97 16.73 3.46
N VAL A 456 8.19 15.48 3.05
CA VAL A 456 8.15 15.09 1.64
C VAL A 456 7.35 13.81 1.46
N GLU A 457 6.36 13.85 0.60
CA GLU A 457 5.63 12.66 0.17
C GLU A 457 6.36 12.00 -1.00
N VAL A 458 6.75 10.73 -0.80
CA VAL A 458 7.55 9.98 -1.75
C VAL A 458 6.81 8.73 -2.19
N MET A 459 6.54 8.59 -3.49
CA MET A 459 5.89 7.42 -4.07
C MET A 459 6.64 6.95 -5.31
N ALA A 460 6.89 5.64 -5.37
CA ALA A 460 7.66 5.06 -6.46
C ALA A 460 6.92 5.08 -7.81
N CYS A 461 5.58 4.99 -7.80
CA CYS A 461 4.78 5.00 -9.02
C CYS A 461 4.56 6.43 -9.56
N PRO A 462 4.85 6.70 -10.83
CA PRO A 462 4.46 7.95 -11.48
C PRO A 462 2.95 8.11 -11.46
N GLY A 463 2.45 9.31 -11.19
CA GLY A 463 1.02 9.60 -11.11
C GLY A 463 0.33 9.11 -9.83
N GLY A 464 0.96 8.23 -9.03
CA GLY A 464 0.42 7.72 -7.78
C GLY A 464 0.07 6.23 -7.76
N CYS A 465 -0.59 5.77 -6.69
CA CYS A 465 -0.82 4.35 -6.44
C CYS A 465 -1.92 3.73 -7.33
N THR A 466 -2.76 4.51 -7.98
CA THR A 466 -3.68 4.03 -9.03
C THR A 466 -2.95 3.49 -10.26
N ASN A 467 -1.68 3.90 -10.46
CA ASN A 467 -0.77 3.36 -11.46
C ASN A 467 0.16 2.26 -10.90
N GLY A 468 -0.22 1.60 -9.82
CA GLY A 468 0.56 0.52 -9.22
C GLY A 468 0.67 -0.70 -10.13
N GLY A 469 1.80 -1.45 -10.03
CA GLY A 469 2.07 -2.62 -10.89
C GLY A 469 1.07 -3.78 -10.76
N GLY A 470 0.30 -3.83 -9.66
CA GLY A 470 -0.74 -4.84 -9.43
C GLY A 470 -2.13 -4.45 -9.93
N GLN A 471 -2.27 -3.27 -10.54
CA GLN A 471 -3.53 -2.81 -11.10
C GLN A 471 -3.80 -3.43 -12.48
N ILE A 472 -5.08 -3.44 -12.89
CA ILE A 472 -5.50 -3.95 -14.18
C ILE A 472 -5.00 -3.01 -15.28
N LYS A 473 -4.27 -3.54 -16.23
CA LYS A 473 -3.73 -2.78 -17.36
C LYS A 473 -4.75 -2.71 -18.50
N VAL A 474 -4.66 -1.67 -19.32
CA VAL A 474 -5.55 -1.47 -20.47
C VAL A 474 -5.58 -2.69 -21.39
N GLY A 475 -4.46 -3.38 -21.60
CA GLY A 475 -4.39 -4.58 -22.44
C GLY A 475 -5.19 -5.78 -21.91
N ASP A 476 -5.43 -5.84 -20.60
CA ASP A 476 -6.16 -6.95 -19.97
C ASP A 476 -7.68 -6.70 -19.96
N VAL A 477 -8.12 -5.45 -20.15
CA VAL A 477 -9.54 -5.05 -19.97
C VAL A 477 -10.46 -5.77 -20.96
N ALA A 478 -10.09 -5.85 -22.23
CA ALA A 478 -10.90 -6.51 -23.26
C ALA A 478 -11.12 -8.00 -22.92
N THR A 479 -10.05 -8.69 -22.52
CA THR A 479 -10.11 -10.12 -22.16
C THR A 479 -10.98 -10.32 -20.91
N LEU A 480 -10.81 -9.49 -19.88
CA LEU A 480 -11.56 -9.60 -18.62
C LEU A 480 -13.07 -9.34 -18.81
N ARG A 481 -13.44 -8.42 -19.71
CA ARG A 481 -14.84 -8.16 -20.03
C ARG A 481 -15.47 -9.31 -20.82
N GLN A 482 -14.73 -9.93 -21.75
CA GLN A 482 -15.21 -11.07 -22.53
C GLN A 482 -15.45 -12.31 -21.65
N VAL A 483 -14.52 -12.65 -20.78
CA VAL A 483 -14.64 -13.77 -19.84
C VAL A 483 -15.83 -13.57 -18.89
N GLY A 484 -16.13 -12.33 -18.52
CA GLY A 484 -17.23 -11.99 -17.62
C GLY A 484 -18.64 -12.09 -18.22
N GLY A 485 -18.78 -12.44 -19.49
CA GLY A 485 -20.11 -12.54 -20.14
C GLY A 485 -20.84 -11.20 -20.31
N THR A 486 -20.17 -10.09 -20.03
CA THR A 486 -20.70 -8.73 -20.27
C THR A 486 -20.41 -8.25 -21.68
N GLY A 487 -20.19 -9.18 -22.60
CA GLY A 487 -20.11 -8.88 -24.02
C GLY A 487 -21.39 -8.16 -24.44
N ILE A 488 -21.32 -6.85 -24.55
CA ILE A 488 -22.32 -6.08 -25.25
C ILE A 488 -22.28 -6.65 -26.67
N GLU A 489 -23.34 -7.37 -27.05
CA GLU A 489 -23.63 -7.71 -28.43
C GLU A 489 -23.92 -6.42 -29.21
N ASN A 490 -22.95 -5.54 -29.32
CA ASN A 490 -22.99 -4.42 -30.24
C ASN A 490 -22.09 -4.74 -31.40
N GLY A 491 -22.76 -4.98 -32.51
CA GLY A 491 -22.16 -5.35 -33.79
C GLY A 491 -21.01 -4.45 -34.19
N GLY A 492 -19.89 -5.06 -34.49
CA GLY A 492 -19.02 -4.61 -35.57
C GLY A 492 -17.94 -3.60 -35.30
N ASP A 493 -17.95 -2.85 -34.21
CA ASP A 493 -16.86 -1.93 -33.89
C ASP A 493 -15.89 -2.57 -32.89
N GLN A 494 -14.68 -2.89 -33.34
CA GLN A 494 -13.56 -3.19 -32.44
C GLN A 494 -13.41 -2.02 -31.48
N GLU A 495 -13.73 -2.23 -30.18
CA GLU A 495 -13.53 -1.23 -29.15
C GLU A 495 -12.05 -0.82 -29.16
N VAL A 496 -11.76 0.38 -29.67
CA VAL A 496 -10.40 0.92 -29.68
C VAL A 496 -9.97 1.09 -28.24
N LEU A 497 -8.99 0.28 -27.80
CA LEU A 497 -8.46 0.37 -26.46
C LEU A 497 -7.93 1.80 -26.21
N PRO A 498 -8.32 2.44 -25.08
CA PRO A 498 -7.83 3.76 -24.75
C PRO A 498 -6.31 3.77 -24.59
N ALA A 499 -5.67 4.90 -24.85
CA ALA A 499 -4.26 5.04 -24.53
C ALA A 499 -4.02 4.84 -23.03
N GLN A 500 -2.85 4.32 -22.63
CA GLN A 500 -2.51 4.06 -21.21
C GLN A 500 -2.78 5.28 -20.29
N LYS A 501 -2.55 6.49 -20.82
CA LYS A 501 -2.81 7.73 -20.05
C LYS A 501 -4.31 7.98 -19.84
N GLU A 502 -5.13 7.69 -20.83
CA GLU A 502 -6.60 7.81 -20.75
C GLU A 502 -7.17 6.74 -19.81
N TRP A 503 -6.59 5.54 -19.85
CA TRP A 503 -6.96 4.48 -18.92
C TRP A 503 -6.69 4.88 -17.46
N LEU A 504 -5.49 5.41 -17.20
CA LEU A 504 -5.15 5.91 -15.86
C LEU A 504 -6.10 7.03 -15.42
N ALA A 505 -6.44 7.95 -16.32
CA ALA A 505 -7.41 9.01 -16.00
C ALA A 505 -8.79 8.46 -15.62
N ARG A 506 -9.27 7.39 -16.27
CA ARG A 506 -10.52 6.70 -15.90
C ARG A 506 -10.43 6.03 -14.52
N VAL A 507 -9.30 5.41 -14.21
CA VAL A 507 -9.08 4.81 -12.87
C VAL A 507 -9.03 5.90 -11.80
N ASP A 508 -8.41 7.04 -12.09
CA ASP A 508 -8.36 8.19 -11.18
C ASP A 508 -9.76 8.80 -10.98
N GLU A 509 -10.55 8.93 -12.04
CA GLU A 509 -11.94 9.37 -11.97
C GLU A 509 -12.77 8.42 -11.10
N ALA A 510 -12.65 7.11 -11.29
CA ALA A 510 -13.32 6.12 -10.44
C ALA A 510 -12.85 6.21 -8.99
N TYR A 511 -11.57 6.46 -8.72
CA TYR A 511 -11.04 6.66 -7.38
C TYR A 511 -11.67 7.87 -6.67
N TRP A 512 -11.89 8.96 -7.41
CA TRP A 512 -12.48 10.18 -6.87
C TRP A 512 -14.02 10.13 -6.81
N SER A 513 -14.68 9.30 -7.61
CA SER A 513 -16.14 9.17 -7.64
C SER A 513 -16.71 8.70 -6.30
N ALA A 514 -15.95 7.88 -5.55
CA ALA A 514 -16.34 7.44 -4.21
C ALA A 514 -16.64 8.58 -3.24
N GLU A 515 -16.04 9.74 -3.45
CA GLU A 515 -16.26 10.93 -2.61
C GLU A 515 -17.49 11.74 -3.04
N SER A 516 -17.94 11.60 -4.30
CA SER A 516 -19.07 12.36 -4.86
C SER A 516 -20.43 11.67 -4.65
N GLU A 517 -20.48 10.35 -4.67
CA GLU A 517 -21.74 9.58 -4.55
C GLU A 517 -22.41 9.71 -3.17
N ASP A 518 -21.62 10.01 -2.12
CA ASP A 518 -22.16 10.27 -0.78
C ASP A 518 -22.96 11.60 -0.69
N LEU A 519 -22.99 12.40 -1.76
CA LEU A 519 -23.66 13.70 -1.79
C LEU A 519 -25.09 13.63 -2.34
N ASP A 520 -25.45 12.58 -3.09
CA ASP A 520 -26.67 12.55 -3.90
C ASP A 520 -27.83 11.79 -3.24
N GLU A 521 -27.61 11.00 -2.17
CA GLU A 521 -28.66 10.18 -1.54
C GLU A 521 -29.49 10.89 -0.44
N ASP A 522 -29.06 12.05 0.06
CA ASP A 522 -29.80 12.82 1.08
C ASP A 522 -30.27 14.18 0.53
N GLY A 523 -31.23 14.16 -0.40
CA GLY A 523 -32.08 15.33 -0.65
C GLY A 523 -32.79 15.71 0.66
N ASP A 524 -32.66 16.99 1.08
CA ASP A 524 -33.38 17.62 2.21
C ASP A 524 -32.86 17.34 3.64
N ALA A 525 -31.58 17.43 3.91
CA ALA A 525 -31.08 17.74 5.24
C ALA A 525 -30.85 19.27 5.35
N GLU A 526 -31.67 19.96 6.10
CA GLU A 526 -31.52 21.38 6.43
C GLU A 526 -30.12 21.66 6.92
N MET A 527 -29.46 22.59 6.24
CA MET A 527 -28.10 23.03 6.54
C MET A 527 -28.11 23.81 7.87
N HIS A 528 -27.96 23.11 8.98
CA HIS A 528 -27.45 23.75 10.17
C HIS A 528 -25.96 24.05 9.94
N GLU A 529 -25.64 25.33 9.73
CA GLU A 529 -24.28 25.85 9.84
C GLU A 529 -23.78 25.64 11.28
N SER A 530 -23.28 24.43 11.56
CA SER A 530 -22.47 24.23 12.77
C SER A 530 -21.13 24.87 12.54
N GLU A 531 -20.73 25.75 13.46
CA GLU A 531 -19.37 26.32 13.52
C GLU A 531 -18.31 25.24 13.29
N PRO A 532 -17.16 25.59 12.65
CA PRO A 532 -16.09 24.63 12.40
C PRO A 532 -15.66 24.03 13.75
N ALA A 533 -16.04 22.76 13.97
CA ALA A 533 -15.67 22.07 15.19
C ALA A 533 -14.15 22.04 15.31
N ASP A 534 -13.63 22.61 16.39
CA ASP A 534 -12.21 22.61 16.71
C ASP A 534 -11.65 21.16 16.61
N GLY A 535 -10.67 20.94 15.73
CA GLY A 535 -10.08 19.61 15.46
C GLY A 535 -10.53 18.90 14.19
N LEU A 536 -11.44 19.48 13.38
CA LEU A 536 -11.82 18.92 12.06
C LEU A 536 -10.85 19.46 10.99
N VAL A 537 -10.07 18.60 10.39
CA VAL A 537 -9.14 18.95 9.30
C VAL A 537 -9.44 18.06 8.10
N ASP A 538 -9.77 18.67 6.96
CA ASP A 538 -10.08 17.98 5.71
C ASP A 538 -11.12 16.85 5.87
N GLY A 539 -12.18 17.12 6.65
CA GLY A 539 -13.23 16.14 6.96
C GLY A 539 -12.82 15.04 7.95
N ILE A 540 -11.60 15.04 8.44
CA ILE A 540 -11.09 14.07 9.43
C ILE A 540 -11.11 14.72 10.82
N ASP A 541 -11.81 14.09 11.76
CA ASP A 541 -11.85 14.51 13.15
C ASP A 541 -10.66 13.89 13.93
N ARG A 542 -9.63 14.69 14.19
CA ARG A 542 -8.44 14.28 14.94
C ARG A 542 -8.78 13.74 16.34
N ARG A 543 -9.83 14.26 16.99
CA ARG A 543 -10.24 13.80 18.33
C ARG A 543 -10.79 12.37 18.27
N LYS A 544 -11.55 12.02 17.23
CA LYS A 544 -12.03 10.64 17.02
C LYS A 544 -10.87 9.68 16.82
N VAL A 545 -9.87 10.07 16.02
CA VAL A 545 -8.68 9.24 15.79
C VAL A 545 -7.86 9.08 17.07
N HIS A 546 -7.61 10.16 17.81
CA HIS A 546 -6.92 10.06 19.11
C HIS A 546 -7.74 9.27 20.13
N GLY A 547 -9.06 9.35 20.08
CA GLY A 547 -9.97 8.51 20.85
C GLY A 547 -9.83 7.03 20.52
N LEU A 548 -9.73 6.68 19.23
CA LEU A 548 -9.42 5.33 18.77
C LEU A 548 -8.08 4.84 19.34
N PHE A 549 -7.02 5.65 19.22
CA PHE A 549 -5.69 5.26 19.68
C PHE A 549 -5.67 5.00 21.19
N LYS A 550 -6.27 5.88 21.99
CA LYS A 550 -6.39 5.69 23.45
C LYS A 550 -7.17 4.42 23.79
N HIS A 551 -8.27 4.19 23.09
CA HIS A 551 -9.10 3.01 23.31
C HIS A 551 -8.36 1.73 22.90
N TRP A 552 -7.67 1.72 21.77
CA TRP A 552 -6.86 0.60 21.32
C TRP A 552 -5.75 0.24 22.31
N VAL A 553 -5.03 1.25 22.82
CA VAL A 553 -4.05 1.07 23.91
C VAL A 553 -4.72 0.47 25.15
N SER A 554 -5.92 0.92 25.53
CA SER A 554 -6.63 0.40 26.72
C SER A 554 -7.06 -1.07 26.56
N ILE A 555 -7.39 -1.51 25.32
CA ILE A 555 -7.74 -2.91 25.04
C ILE A 555 -6.49 -3.80 25.08
N THR A 556 -5.43 -3.36 24.42
CA THR A 556 -4.24 -4.19 24.22
C THR A 556 -3.28 -4.15 25.39
N GLY A 557 -3.24 -3.05 26.14
CA GLY A 557 -2.23 -2.78 27.15
C GLY A 557 -0.84 -2.49 26.57
N VAL A 558 -0.76 -2.24 25.26
CA VAL A 558 0.49 -1.99 24.53
C VAL A 558 0.66 -0.50 24.29
N GLU A 559 1.88 0.00 24.43
CA GLU A 559 2.21 1.39 24.14
C GLU A 559 1.90 1.77 22.69
N LEU A 560 1.37 2.97 22.48
CA LEU A 560 0.94 3.44 21.17
C LEU A 560 2.07 3.42 20.13
N GLU A 561 3.28 3.71 20.55
CA GLU A 561 4.48 3.71 19.71
C GLU A 561 4.72 2.34 19.07
N LYS A 562 4.54 1.27 19.83
CA LYS A 562 4.71 -0.12 19.32
C LYS A 562 3.58 -0.52 18.36
N LEU A 563 2.40 0.07 18.52
CA LEU A 563 1.25 -0.19 17.65
C LEU A 563 1.36 0.55 16.32
N LEU A 564 1.77 1.83 16.35
CA LEU A 564 1.75 2.71 15.19
C LEU A 564 3.04 2.70 14.36
N TYR A 565 4.19 2.47 14.99
CA TYR A 565 5.48 2.67 14.35
C TYR A 565 6.21 1.34 14.06
N THR A 566 7.10 1.39 13.10
CA THR A 566 7.99 0.30 12.68
C THR A 566 9.41 0.80 12.57
N THR A 567 10.35 -0.06 12.27
CA THR A 567 11.76 0.28 12.09
C THR A 567 12.25 -0.10 10.69
N PHE A 568 13.34 0.55 10.26
CA PHE A 568 14.00 0.29 8.99
C PHE A 568 15.46 -0.08 9.23
N ARG A 569 16.01 -0.93 8.35
CA ARG A 569 17.38 -1.40 8.48
C ARG A 569 18.15 -1.22 7.18
N ALA A 570 19.43 -0.91 7.28
CA ALA A 570 20.31 -0.97 6.13
C ALA A 570 20.52 -2.43 5.73
N VAL A 571 20.25 -2.75 4.45
CA VAL A 571 20.52 -4.06 3.88
C VAL A 571 21.88 -4.00 3.21
N GLU A 572 22.85 -4.77 3.69
CA GLU A 572 24.15 -4.86 3.02
C GLU A 572 23.97 -5.50 1.64
N SER A 573 24.42 -4.79 0.61
CA SER A 573 24.48 -5.34 -0.74
C SER A 573 25.55 -6.43 -0.81
N ASP A 574 25.18 -7.62 -1.24
CA ASP A 574 26.11 -8.71 -1.55
C ASP A 574 26.81 -8.49 -2.91
N VAL A 575 26.51 -7.39 -3.59
CA VAL A 575 27.15 -7.00 -4.85
C VAL A 575 28.59 -6.62 -4.59
N GLY A 576 29.54 -7.43 -5.06
CA GLY A 576 30.99 -7.21 -4.91
C GLY A 576 31.68 -8.04 -3.83
N LYS A 577 30.97 -8.79 -3.00
CA LYS A 577 31.61 -9.82 -2.15
C LYS A 577 31.90 -11.05 -3.02
N ASN A 578 33.16 -11.43 -3.14
CA ASN A 578 33.58 -12.60 -3.90
C ASN A 578 32.74 -13.82 -3.50
N LYS A 579 32.00 -14.34 -4.45
CA LYS A 579 31.18 -15.54 -4.29
C LYS A 579 32.13 -16.74 -4.11
N SER A 580 32.34 -17.18 -2.88
CA SER A 580 32.73 -18.55 -2.64
C SER A 580 31.51 -19.43 -2.98
N SER A 581 31.69 -20.25 -4.01
CA SER A 581 30.67 -21.13 -4.58
C SER A 581 30.09 -22.04 -3.50
N GLY A 582 28.79 -21.98 -3.28
CA GLY A 582 28.01 -22.96 -2.52
C GLY A 582 26.94 -22.45 -1.61
N GLY A 583 26.92 -21.17 -1.24
CA GLY A 583 26.05 -20.68 -0.16
C GLY A 583 24.62 -20.21 -0.54
N ASP A 584 24.35 -19.95 -1.82
CA ASP A 584 23.09 -19.31 -2.20
C ASP A 584 21.90 -20.29 -2.18
N VAL A 585 22.10 -21.54 -2.53
CA VAL A 585 21.04 -22.56 -2.49
C VAL A 585 20.69 -22.94 -1.05
N GLU A 586 21.68 -23.02 -0.16
CA GLU A 586 21.46 -23.26 1.27
C GLU A 586 20.80 -22.07 1.98
N ARG A 587 21.14 -20.82 1.60
CA ARG A 587 20.48 -19.61 2.15
C ARG A 587 19.03 -19.50 1.69
N VAL A 588 18.73 -19.82 0.43
CA VAL A 588 17.35 -19.86 -0.10
C VAL A 588 16.56 -20.99 0.55
N ALA A 589 17.17 -22.16 0.74
CA ALA A 589 16.57 -23.27 1.47
C ALA A 589 16.34 -22.92 2.96
N GLY A 590 17.29 -22.24 3.61
CA GLY A 590 17.16 -21.77 4.99
C GLY A 590 16.08 -20.71 5.17
N LEU A 591 15.93 -19.78 4.21
CA LEU A 591 14.84 -18.80 4.19
C LEU A 591 13.47 -19.46 3.91
N ALA A 592 13.44 -20.46 3.02
CA ALA A 592 12.24 -21.25 2.76
C ALA A 592 11.82 -22.06 3.99
N VAL A 593 12.78 -22.59 4.75
CA VAL A 593 12.52 -23.31 6.02
C VAL A 593 12.06 -22.34 7.12
N GLN A 594 12.62 -21.13 7.21
CA GLN A 594 12.15 -20.11 8.17
C GLN A 594 10.76 -19.56 7.84
N VAL A 595 10.39 -19.54 6.55
CA VAL A 595 9.07 -19.10 6.09
C VAL A 595 8.07 -20.26 6.07
N GLY A 596 8.55 -21.49 5.94
CA GLY A 596 7.75 -22.72 5.89
C GLY A 596 7.63 -23.48 7.22
N GLY A 597 8.23 -22.99 8.31
CA GLY A 597 8.18 -23.62 9.64
C GLY A 597 6.86 -23.49 10.39
N GLY A 598 5.81 -23.08 9.72
CA GLY A 598 4.44 -23.03 10.23
C GLY A 598 3.49 -23.96 9.48
N TRP A 599 3.90 -25.24 9.29
CA TRP A 599 3.02 -26.28 8.76
C TRP A 599 2.59 -27.22 9.86
#